data_7e6ea3bc1c47354b1d667d0e533d61c6
#
_entry.id   7e6ea3bc1c47354b1d667d0e533d61c6
#
_cell.length_a   1.000
_cell.length_b   1.000
_cell.length_c   1.000
_cell.angle_alpha   90.00
_cell.angle_beta   90.00
_cell.angle_gamma   90.00
#
_symmetry.space_group_name_H-M   'P 1'
#
loop_
_entity.id
_entity.type
_entity.pdbx_description
1 polymer ?
#
loop_
_entity_poly.entity_id
_entity_poly.type
_entity_poly.pdbx_seq_one_letter_code
_entity_poly.pdbx_strand_id
1 'polypeptide(L)'
;MNKVMRFIISSLKPTKINSSFANLLIAIPRIICGLVLSLDFGASKFGMPWTGSEQNLSLFEVASWFPEDIAKFGFPFSSSPLLFAWLAGASEAIGGLFLALGLGTRFWSSMIGITMLVAIFYQKWPDVMEQGVWPILPSLGFLWVCIYGIALGSGKFGMDNLISKKFK
;
A
#
# COMPACT_ATOMS: atom_id res chain seq x y z
N MET A 1 14.46 12.51 24.80
CA MET A 1 13.90 11.92 23.56
C MET A 1 14.61 12.55 22.37
N ASN A 2 15.24 11.74 21.50
CA ASN A 2 16.05 12.20 20.37
C ASN A 2 15.15 12.89 19.30
N LYS A 3 15.70 13.87 18.53
CA LYS A 3 14.96 14.59 17.45
C LYS A 3 14.30 13.64 16.46
N VAL A 4 15.00 12.55 16.08
CA VAL A 4 14.48 11.52 15.17
C VAL A 4 13.24 10.83 15.74
N MET A 5 13.28 10.47 17.02
CA MET A 5 12.13 9.81 17.66
C MET A 5 10.91 10.76 17.76
N ARG A 6 11.12 12.04 18.01
CA ARG A 6 10.05 13.04 17.96
C ARG A 6 9.41 13.16 16.57
N PHE A 7 10.24 13.15 15.54
CA PHE A 7 9.76 13.21 14.15
C PHE A 7 8.92 11.97 13.80
N ILE A 8 9.41 10.76 14.13
CA ILE A 8 8.69 9.51 13.89
C ILE A 8 7.34 9.51 14.63
N ILE A 9 7.32 9.83 15.93
CA ILE A 9 6.08 9.88 16.70
C ILE A 9 5.11 10.94 16.16
N SER A 10 5.60 12.07 15.70
CA SER A 10 4.80 13.12 15.08
C SER A 10 4.15 12.65 13.79
N SER A 11 4.88 11.88 12.96
CA SER A 11 4.39 11.32 11.70
C SER A 11 3.37 10.20 11.89
N LEU A 12 3.48 9.43 12.98
CA LEU A 12 2.52 8.38 13.33
C LEU A 12 1.22 8.95 13.95
N LYS A 13 1.24 10.19 14.46
CA LYS A 13 0.09 10.75 15.17
C LYS A 13 -1.11 10.93 14.23
N PRO A 14 -2.23 10.20 14.44
CA PRO A 14 -3.41 10.33 13.59
C PRO A 14 -4.10 11.67 13.83
N THR A 15 -4.83 12.13 12.82
CA THR A 15 -5.71 13.29 12.94
C THR A 15 -6.82 12.99 13.94
N LYS A 16 -7.07 13.92 14.85
CA LYS A 16 -8.11 13.76 15.88
C LYS A 16 -9.50 13.91 15.23
N ILE A 17 -10.26 12.83 15.26
CA ILE A 17 -11.66 12.80 14.83
C ILE A 17 -12.49 12.42 16.06
N ASN A 18 -13.38 13.30 16.49
CA ASN A 18 -14.16 13.11 17.71
C ASN A 18 -15.23 12.03 17.57
N SER A 19 -15.83 11.87 16.38
CA SER A 19 -16.86 10.87 16.12
C SER A 19 -16.25 9.47 16.04
N SER A 20 -16.71 8.55 16.89
CA SER A 20 -16.33 7.13 16.81
C SER A 20 -16.85 6.47 15.54
N PHE A 21 -18.02 6.87 15.06
CA PHE A 21 -18.58 6.38 13.81
C PHE A 21 -17.74 6.79 12.59
N ALA A 22 -17.28 8.05 12.54
CA ALA A 22 -16.38 8.49 11.48
C ALA A 22 -15.03 7.74 11.51
N ASN A 23 -14.49 7.47 12.68
CA ASN A 23 -13.28 6.65 12.82
C ASN A 23 -13.49 5.21 12.33
N LEU A 24 -14.67 4.63 12.52
CA LEU A 24 -15.02 3.30 12.02
C LEU A 24 -15.11 3.30 10.49
N LEU A 25 -15.77 4.31 9.89
CA LEU A 25 -15.86 4.46 8.43
C LEU A 25 -14.49 4.63 7.75
N ILE A 26 -13.50 5.15 8.44
CA ILE A 26 -12.11 5.24 7.95
C ILE A 26 -11.38 3.90 8.14
N ALA A 27 -11.62 3.22 9.25
CA ALA A 27 -10.91 1.97 9.57
C ALA A 27 -11.34 0.81 8.66
N ILE A 28 -12.64 0.65 8.36
CA ILE A 28 -13.15 -0.48 7.59
C ILE A 28 -12.55 -0.54 6.17
N PRO A 29 -12.64 0.50 5.32
CA PRO A 29 -12.02 0.46 4.00
C PRO A 29 -10.51 0.23 4.06
N ARG A 30 -9.82 0.85 5.01
CA ARG A 30 -8.38 0.68 5.22
C ARG A 30 -8.01 -0.77 5.53
N ILE A 31 -8.76 -1.43 6.41
CA ILE A 31 -8.53 -2.83 6.79
C ILE A 31 -8.81 -3.74 5.59
N ILE A 32 -9.95 -3.59 4.94
CA ILE A 32 -10.34 -4.43 3.80
C ILE A 32 -9.34 -4.26 2.65
N CYS A 33 -9.08 -3.03 2.23
CA CYS A 33 -8.14 -2.77 1.15
C CYS A 33 -6.72 -3.22 1.48
N GLY A 34 -6.26 -3.02 2.72
CA GLY A 34 -4.96 -3.48 3.17
C GLY A 34 -4.84 -5.01 3.13
N LEU A 35 -5.86 -5.74 3.58
CA LEU A 35 -5.88 -7.20 3.51
C LEU A 35 -5.93 -7.71 2.06
N VAL A 36 -6.77 -7.13 1.21
CA VAL A 36 -6.85 -7.51 -0.21
C VAL A 36 -5.52 -7.26 -0.91
N LEU A 37 -4.90 -6.09 -0.68
CA LEU A 37 -3.57 -5.81 -1.23
C LEU A 37 -2.52 -6.81 -0.76
N SER A 38 -2.52 -7.17 0.53
CA SER A 38 -1.49 -8.06 1.09
C SER A 38 -1.70 -9.52 0.71
N LEU A 39 -2.93 -10.03 0.79
CA LEU A 39 -3.23 -11.46 0.68
C LEU A 39 -3.50 -11.92 -0.75
N ASP A 40 -3.85 -10.99 -1.65
CA ASP A 40 -4.18 -11.30 -3.04
C ASP A 40 -3.16 -10.63 -3.99
N PHE A 41 -3.25 -9.32 -4.20
CA PHE A 41 -2.40 -8.62 -5.17
C PHE A 41 -0.90 -8.71 -4.85
N GLY A 42 -0.51 -8.50 -3.60
CA GLY A 42 0.88 -8.59 -3.16
C GLY A 42 1.38 -10.03 -3.12
N ALA A 43 0.58 -10.96 -2.61
CA ALA A 43 0.95 -12.37 -2.51
C ALA A 43 1.18 -13.02 -3.88
N SER A 44 0.52 -12.54 -4.95
CA SER A 44 0.75 -13.03 -6.31
C SER A 44 2.09 -12.61 -6.92
N LYS A 45 2.74 -11.59 -6.39
CA LYS A 45 3.96 -10.94 -6.93
C LYS A 45 5.17 -11.04 -6.02
N PHE A 46 4.94 -11.24 -4.73
CA PHE A 46 5.97 -11.11 -3.70
C PHE A 46 5.88 -12.23 -2.66
N GLY A 47 7.00 -12.92 -2.43
CA GLY A 47 7.08 -14.04 -1.51
C GLY A 47 6.92 -13.63 -0.05
N MET A 48 5.82 -14.04 0.57
CA MET A 48 5.48 -13.84 1.97
C MET A 48 5.04 -15.16 2.60
N PRO A 49 5.01 -15.29 3.94
CA PRO A 49 4.58 -16.53 4.60
C PRO A 49 3.16 -17.00 4.22
N TRP A 50 2.34 -16.09 3.70
CA TRP A 50 0.97 -16.37 3.24
C TRP A 50 0.84 -16.45 1.72
N THR A 51 1.94 -16.30 0.97
CA THR A 51 1.95 -16.54 -0.48
C THR A 51 1.66 -18.01 -0.74
N GLY A 52 0.72 -18.28 -1.64
CA GLY A 52 0.35 -19.65 -1.98
C GLY A 52 1.52 -20.45 -2.57
N SER A 53 1.53 -21.75 -2.32
CA SER A 53 2.56 -22.65 -2.85
C SER A 53 2.60 -22.70 -4.39
N GLU A 54 1.53 -22.28 -5.05
CA GLU A 54 1.43 -22.21 -6.51
C GLU A 54 2.41 -21.21 -7.12
N GLN A 55 2.74 -20.12 -6.42
CA GLN A 55 3.71 -19.11 -6.86
C GLN A 55 5.16 -19.59 -6.70
N ASN A 56 5.41 -20.59 -5.83
CA ASN A 56 6.74 -21.13 -5.54
C ASN A 56 7.82 -20.05 -5.29
N LEU A 57 7.45 -18.99 -4.56
CA LEU A 57 8.31 -17.86 -4.23
C LEU A 57 8.96 -18.05 -2.86
N SER A 58 10.27 -17.84 -2.79
CA SER A 58 10.98 -17.70 -1.53
C SER A 58 10.59 -16.42 -0.80
N LEU A 59 10.91 -16.32 0.50
CA LEU A 59 10.60 -15.14 1.28
C LEU A 59 11.28 -13.89 0.70
N PHE A 60 10.50 -12.82 0.46
CA PHE A 60 10.91 -11.56 -0.16
C PHE A 60 11.36 -11.66 -1.63
N GLU A 61 11.13 -12.78 -2.26
CA GLU A 61 11.38 -12.97 -3.68
C GLU A 61 10.26 -12.32 -4.52
N VAL A 62 10.63 -11.78 -5.66
CA VAL A 62 9.70 -11.20 -6.64
C VAL A 62 9.42 -12.22 -7.72
N ALA A 63 8.17 -12.41 -8.10
CA ALA A 63 7.78 -13.28 -9.19
C ALA A 63 8.50 -12.88 -10.48
N SER A 64 9.06 -13.84 -11.20
CA SER A 64 9.94 -13.63 -12.37
C SER A 64 9.31 -12.78 -13.48
N TRP A 65 8.00 -12.95 -13.69
CA TRP A 65 7.24 -12.19 -14.71
C TRP A 65 7.08 -10.71 -14.37
N PHE A 66 7.12 -10.32 -13.09
CA PHE A 66 6.79 -8.96 -12.66
C PHE A 66 7.85 -7.92 -13.05
N PRO A 67 9.18 -8.16 -12.91
CA PRO A 67 10.20 -7.26 -13.46
C PRO A 67 10.13 -7.11 -14.99
N GLU A 68 9.74 -8.17 -15.71
CA GLU A 68 9.56 -8.12 -17.16
C GLU A 68 8.43 -7.18 -17.56
N ASP A 69 7.32 -7.20 -16.83
CA ASP A 69 6.21 -6.27 -17.03
C ASP A 69 6.59 -4.83 -16.68
N ILE A 70 7.30 -4.62 -15.58
CA ILE A 70 7.80 -3.28 -15.20
C ILE A 70 8.76 -2.71 -16.25
N ALA A 71 9.60 -3.54 -16.88
CA ALA A 71 10.53 -3.10 -17.91
C ALA A 71 9.79 -2.50 -19.16
N LYS A 72 8.59 -2.99 -19.46
CA LYS A 72 7.75 -2.50 -20.58
C LYS A 72 7.27 -1.06 -20.39
N PHE A 73 7.29 -0.54 -19.17
CA PHE A 73 6.85 0.84 -18.88
C PHE A 73 7.82 1.92 -19.38
N GLY A 74 9.03 1.54 -19.85
CA GLY A 74 10.03 2.49 -20.32
C GLY A 74 10.75 3.21 -19.17
N PHE A 75 11.48 4.29 -19.51
CA PHE A 75 12.20 5.07 -18.50
C PHE A 75 11.22 5.79 -17.54
N PRO A 76 11.48 5.81 -16.23
CA PRO A 76 12.69 5.33 -15.51
C PRO A 76 12.65 3.83 -15.13
N PHE A 77 11.53 3.14 -15.30
CA PHE A 77 11.31 1.78 -14.79
C PHE A 77 12.21 0.73 -15.46
N SER A 78 12.44 0.88 -16.76
CA SER A 78 13.32 -0.01 -17.54
C SER A 78 14.79 0.07 -17.14
N SER A 79 15.22 1.10 -16.40
CA SER A 79 16.61 1.22 -15.92
C SER A 79 16.95 0.25 -14.78
N SER A 80 15.97 -0.14 -13.97
CA SER A 80 16.15 -1.06 -12.85
C SER A 80 14.83 -1.81 -12.55
N PRO A 81 14.35 -2.67 -13.47
CA PRO A 81 13.03 -3.28 -13.36
C PRO A 81 12.84 -4.09 -12.09
N LEU A 82 13.87 -4.85 -11.69
CA LEU A 82 13.85 -5.67 -10.47
C LEU A 82 13.66 -4.82 -9.21
N LEU A 83 14.34 -3.66 -9.13
CA LEU A 83 14.21 -2.77 -7.99
C LEU A 83 12.77 -2.22 -7.88
N PHE A 84 12.22 -1.74 -9.00
CA PHE A 84 10.87 -1.20 -9.01
C PHE A 84 9.82 -2.28 -8.77
N ALA A 85 10.01 -3.48 -9.30
CA ALA A 85 9.15 -4.63 -9.03
C ALA A 85 9.20 -5.02 -7.55
N TRP A 86 10.40 -5.05 -6.95
CA TRP A 86 10.56 -5.33 -5.53
C TRP A 86 9.87 -4.29 -4.65
N LEU A 87 10.06 -2.99 -4.93
CA LEU A 87 9.42 -1.90 -4.19
C LEU A 87 7.88 -1.96 -4.31
N ALA A 88 7.38 -2.23 -5.50
CA ALA A 88 5.93 -2.34 -5.73
C ALA A 88 5.36 -3.58 -5.01
N GLY A 89 5.95 -4.76 -5.19
CA GLY A 89 5.53 -5.99 -4.54
C GLY A 89 5.57 -5.88 -3.01
N ALA A 90 6.67 -5.37 -2.46
CA ALA A 90 6.80 -5.14 -1.02
C ALA A 90 5.77 -4.12 -0.50
N SER A 91 5.50 -3.04 -1.24
CA SER A 91 4.50 -2.05 -0.83
C SER A 91 3.09 -2.62 -0.80
N GLU A 92 2.74 -3.51 -1.72
CA GLU A 92 1.45 -4.19 -1.74
C GLU A 92 1.38 -5.30 -0.67
N ALA A 93 2.35 -6.21 -0.61
CA ALA A 93 2.34 -7.35 0.30
C ALA A 93 2.55 -6.92 1.76
N ILE A 94 3.66 -6.26 2.06
CA ILE A 94 4.01 -5.82 3.41
C ILE A 94 3.22 -4.58 3.78
N GLY A 95 3.23 -3.57 2.90
CA GLY A 95 2.53 -2.31 3.14
C GLY A 95 1.03 -2.49 3.29
N GLY A 96 0.42 -3.40 2.54
CA GLY A 96 -0.99 -3.76 2.69
C GLY A 96 -1.31 -4.27 4.09
N LEU A 97 -0.49 -5.19 4.64
CA LEU A 97 -0.65 -5.69 6.01
C LEU A 97 -0.51 -4.57 7.05
N PHE A 98 0.53 -3.75 6.94
CA PHE A 98 0.74 -2.63 7.85
C PHE A 98 -0.37 -1.57 7.73
N LEU A 99 -0.88 -1.34 6.53
CA LEU A 99 -2.05 -0.48 6.30
C LEU A 99 -3.28 -1.04 7.01
N ALA A 100 -3.55 -2.35 6.91
CA ALA A 100 -4.67 -3.00 7.60
C ALA A 100 -4.55 -2.83 9.12
N LEU A 101 -3.38 -3.07 9.70
CA LEU A 101 -3.09 -2.89 11.12
C LEU A 101 -3.12 -1.42 11.56
N GLY A 102 -3.00 -0.49 10.64
CA GLY A 102 -2.88 0.94 10.94
C GLY A 102 -1.56 1.30 11.58
N LEU A 103 -0.47 0.66 11.15
CA LEU A 103 0.89 0.89 11.60
C LEU A 103 1.72 1.57 10.51
N GLY A 104 2.26 2.76 10.80
CA GLY A 104 2.94 3.59 9.80
C GLY A 104 2.01 3.99 8.65
N THR A 105 0.74 4.21 8.94
CA THR A 105 -0.33 4.35 7.96
C THR A 105 -0.01 5.37 6.87
N ARG A 106 0.51 6.55 7.23
CA ARG A 106 0.84 7.60 6.26
C ARG A 106 1.95 7.19 5.31
N PHE A 107 2.98 6.53 5.83
CA PHE A 107 4.11 6.04 5.05
C PHE A 107 3.65 4.97 4.04
N TRP A 108 2.99 3.92 4.52
CA TRP A 108 2.54 2.84 3.65
C TRP A 108 1.47 3.28 2.66
N SER A 109 0.56 4.17 3.06
CA SER A 109 -0.40 4.77 2.13
C SER A 109 0.30 5.57 1.02
N SER A 110 1.42 6.25 1.33
CA SER A 110 2.17 6.96 0.29
C SER A 110 2.84 5.99 -0.68
N MET A 111 3.48 4.93 -0.17
CA MET A 111 4.13 3.91 -1.00
C MET A 111 3.12 3.18 -1.90
N ILE A 112 2.03 2.68 -1.33
CA ILE A 112 0.95 2.03 -2.09
C ILE A 112 0.30 3.00 -3.07
N GLY A 113 0.07 4.25 -2.66
CA GLY A 113 -0.50 5.28 -3.53
C GLY A 113 0.35 5.53 -4.78
N ILE A 114 1.68 5.60 -4.64
CA ILE A 114 2.61 5.70 -5.77
C ILE A 114 2.49 4.46 -6.67
N THR A 115 2.46 3.26 -6.10
CA THR A 115 2.28 2.02 -6.86
C THR A 115 0.97 2.01 -7.65
N MET A 116 -0.13 2.47 -7.03
CA MET A 116 -1.43 2.57 -7.69
C MET A 116 -1.43 3.60 -8.83
N LEU A 117 -0.75 4.73 -8.67
CA LEU A 117 -0.59 5.71 -9.75
C LEU A 117 0.18 5.11 -10.92
N VAL A 118 1.28 4.40 -10.65
CA VAL A 118 2.04 3.71 -11.69
C VAL A 118 1.17 2.66 -12.39
N ALA A 119 0.42 1.86 -11.64
CA ALA A 119 -0.49 0.86 -12.20
C ALA A 119 -1.57 1.51 -13.10
N ILE A 120 -2.14 2.65 -12.71
CA ILE A 120 -3.15 3.35 -13.51
C ILE A 120 -2.53 3.87 -14.80
N PHE A 121 -1.43 4.64 -14.73
CA PHE A 121 -0.93 5.38 -15.88
C PHE A 121 -0.04 4.55 -16.82
N TYR A 122 0.68 3.55 -16.31
CA TYR A 122 1.64 2.78 -17.12
C TYR A 122 1.15 1.38 -17.48
N GLN A 123 0.44 0.72 -16.56
CA GLN A 123 0.01 -0.66 -16.80
C GLN A 123 -1.38 -0.72 -17.44
N LYS A 124 -2.34 0.05 -16.91
CA LYS A 124 -3.76 -0.12 -17.24
C LYS A 124 -4.32 0.94 -18.19
N TRP A 125 -3.59 2.04 -18.41
CA TRP A 125 -4.06 3.12 -19.27
C TRP A 125 -4.33 2.70 -20.73
N PRO A 126 -3.52 1.84 -21.34
CA PRO A 126 -3.82 1.33 -22.69
C PRO A 126 -5.18 0.64 -22.77
N ASP A 127 -5.52 -0.16 -21.78
CA ASP A 127 -6.78 -0.90 -21.73
C ASP A 127 -8.01 0.00 -21.58
N VAL A 128 -7.83 1.19 -20.98
CA VAL A 128 -8.91 2.17 -20.80
C VAL A 128 -9.47 2.64 -22.13
N MET A 129 -8.63 2.74 -23.15
CA MET A 129 -9.05 3.18 -24.51
C MET A 129 -9.97 2.16 -25.19
N GLU A 130 -9.84 0.88 -24.83
CA GLU A 130 -10.64 -0.21 -25.40
C GLU A 130 -11.83 -0.61 -24.54
N GLN A 131 -11.64 -0.64 -23.21
CA GLN A 131 -12.58 -1.20 -22.25
C GLN A 131 -13.23 -0.14 -21.33
N GLY A 132 -12.92 1.15 -21.54
CA GLY A 132 -13.35 2.23 -20.64
C GLY A 132 -12.64 2.17 -19.31
N VAL A 133 -13.28 2.71 -18.24
CA VAL A 133 -12.63 2.89 -16.93
C VAL A 133 -12.50 1.60 -16.10
N TRP A 134 -13.09 0.49 -16.51
CA TRP A 134 -13.13 -0.76 -15.73
C TRP A 134 -11.77 -1.29 -15.31
N PRO A 135 -10.73 -1.32 -16.18
CA PRO A 135 -9.42 -1.84 -15.80
C PRO A 135 -8.74 -1.08 -14.65
N ILE A 136 -9.00 0.23 -14.52
CA ILE A 136 -8.37 1.08 -13.51
C ILE A 136 -9.17 1.17 -12.19
N LEU A 137 -10.43 0.72 -12.14
CA LEU A 137 -11.27 0.86 -10.96
C LEU A 137 -10.67 0.27 -9.68
N PRO A 138 -10.08 -0.93 -9.66
CA PRO A 138 -9.45 -1.45 -8.44
C PRO A 138 -8.32 -0.55 -7.96
N SER A 139 -7.43 -0.12 -8.85
CA SER A 139 -6.31 0.77 -8.51
C SER A 139 -6.79 2.14 -8.03
N LEU A 140 -7.86 2.69 -8.62
CA LEU A 140 -8.50 3.93 -8.15
C LEU A 140 -9.09 3.76 -6.75
N GLY A 141 -9.75 2.64 -6.46
CA GLY A 141 -10.30 2.35 -5.14
C GLY A 141 -9.22 2.29 -4.06
N PHE A 142 -8.11 1.59 -4.32
CA PHE A 142 -6.96 1.56 -3.42
C PHE A 142 -6.30 2.93 -3.27
N LEU A 143 -6.13 3.67 -4.36
CA LEU A 143 -5.58 5.03 -4.34
C LEU A 143 -6.44 5.96 -3.47
N TRP A 144 -7.76 5.85 -3.56
CA TRP A 144 -8.68 6.63 -2.75
C TRP A 144 -8.49 6.37 -1.25
N VAL A 145 -8.37 5.10 -0.85
CA VAL A 145 -8.08 4.73 0.54
C VAL A 145 -6.71 5.25 0.98
N CYS A 146 -5.71 5.22 0.10
CA CYS A 146 -4.39 5.77 0.37
C CYS A 146 -4.41 7.28 0.61
N ILE A 147 -5.19 8.06 -0.16
CA ILE A 147 -5.36 9.50 0.03
C ILE A 147 -5.88 9.80 1.44
N TYR A 148 -6.91 9.07 1.89
CA TYR A 148 -7.39 9.19 3.27
C TYR A 148 -6.35 8.76 4.30
N GLY A 149 -5.62 7.68 4.04
CA GLY A 149 -4.54 7.20 4.90
C GLY A 149 -3.42 8.24 5.09
N ILE A 150 -3.03 8.93 4.01
CA ILE A 150 -2.04 10.02 4.06
C ILE A 150 -2.58 11.21 4.87
N ALA A 151 -3.81 11.65 4.59
CA ALA A 151 -4.39 12.84 5.20
C ALA A 151 -4.72 12.63 6.68
N LEU A 152 -5.40 11.54 7.02
CA LEU A 152 -5.97 11.29 8.34
C LEU A 152 -5.12 10.37 9.23
N GLY A 153 -4.24 9.56 8.62
CA GLY A 153 -3.51 8.51 9.33
C GLY A 153 -4.41 7.34 9.71
N SER A 154 -4.02 6.59 10.73
CA SER A 154 -4.70 5.35 11.14
C SER A 154 -6.08 5.55 11.79
N GLY A 155 -6.42 6.79 12.19
CA GLY A 155 -7.60 7.06 13.01
C GLY A 155 -7.49 6.45 14.41
N LYS A 156 -8.63 6.40 15.12
CA LYS A 156 -8.71 5.89 16.50
C LYS A 156 -8.42 4.38 16.61
N PHE A 157 -8.74 3.62 15.57
CA PHE A 157 -8.67 2.15 15.53
C PHE A 157 -7.40 1.60 14.88
N GLY A 158 -6.30 2.38 14.80
CA GLY A 158 -5.02 1.92 14.29
C GLY A 158 -3.94 1.85 15.38
N MET A 159 -2.91 1.02 15.12
CA MET A 159 -1.77 0.85 16.02
C MET A 159 -0.98 2.16 16.21
N ASP A 160 -0.92 3.03 15.20
CA ASP A 160 -0.30 4.35 15.30
C ASP A 160 -0.88 5.19 16.46
N ASN A 161 -2.20 5.10 16.68
CA ASN A 161 -2.87 5.79 17.76
C ASN A 161 -2.47 5.21 19.15
N LEU A 162 -2.32 3.89 19.25
CA LEU A 162 -1.88 3.23 20.50
C LEU A 162 -0.44 3.63 20.83
N ILE A 163 0.44 3.59 19.83
CA ILE A 163 1.85 3.99 19.97
C ILE A 163 1.94 5.47 20.36
N SER A 164 1.23 6.35 19.65
CA SER A 164 1.30 7.80 19.91
C SER A 164 0.79 8.19 21.30
N LYS A 165 -0.11 7.40 21.90
CA LYS A 165 -0.59 7.61 23.28
C LYS A 165 0.42 7.19 24.33
N LYS A 166 1.21 6.13 24.08
CA LYS A 166 2.20 5.61 25.01
C LYS A 166 3.39 6.58 25.19
N PHE A 167 3.65 7.42 24.21
CA PHE A 167 4.78 8.37 24.21
C PHE A 167 4.34 9.83 24.48
N LYS A 168 3.14 10.04 24.96
CA LYS A 168 2.68 11.31 25.51
C LYS A 168 3.03 11.39 26.99
#